data_59a03a6f8f1317c24b3bb95e34c7e315
#
_entry.id   59a03a6f8f1317c24b3bb95e34c7e315
#
_cell.length_a   1.000
_cell.length_b   1.000
_cell.length_c   1.000
_cell.angle_alpha   90.00
_cell.angle_beta   90.00
_cell.angle_gamma   90.00
#
_symmetry.space_group_name_H-M   'P 1'
#
loop_
_entity.id
_entity.type
_entity.pdbx_description
1 polymer ?
#
loop_
_entity_poly.entity_id
_entity_poly.type
_entity_poly.pdbx_seq_one_letter_code
_entity_poly.pdbx_strand_id
1 'polypeptide(L)'
;MIHTIDISTQLTSFAYEELQRELGAPPDRTSWSTNAYAASGLTRVTIYRITSQRFTGYFLRVSMNPHHVLRQSTDPMALFDPSDFAELIPAFDGLLQSGTDVSLPSLPYWLAYRIDYAADAVINNSPTRPSAARYIDLARRGFLPVGANNQTQAGWISLKSGNKSG
;
A
#
# COMPACT_ATOMS: atom_id res chain seq x y z
N MET A 1 13.58 -4.08 -3.29
CA MET A 1 12.64 -3.27 -4.10
C MET A 1 11.28 -3.19 -3.39
N ILE A 2 10.47 -2.20 -3.69
CA ILE A 2 9.19 -1.94 -3.01
C ILE A 2 8.04 -2.37 -3.91
N HIS A 3 7.06 -3.08 -3.34
CA HIS A 3 5.86 -3.50 -4.04
C HIS A 3 4.66 -2.59 -3.75
N THR A 4 4.42 -2.31 -2.47
CA THR A 4 3.27 -1.50 -2.03
C THR A 4 3.68 -0.55 -0.92
N ILE A 5 3.12 0.65 -0.95
CA ILE A 5 3.26 1.64 0.13
C ILE A 5 1.86 2.07 0.57
N ASP A 6 1.65 2.08 1.89
CA ASP A 6 0.48 2.70 2.50
C ASP A 6 0.91 4.01 3.15
N ILE A 7 0.32 5.10 2.72
CA ILE A 7 0.59 6.44 3.21
C ILE A 7 -0.69 7.11 3.70
N SER A 8 -0.55 8.10 4.57
CA SER A 8 -1.68 8.84 5.13
C SER A 8 -1.33 10.30 5.33
N THR A 9 -2.30 11.17 5.17
CA THR A 9 -2.22 12.58 5.53
C THR A 9 -3.43 13.01 6.34
N GLN A 10 -3.25 14.01 7.20
CA GLN A 10 -4.34 14.63 7.91
C GLN A 10 -5.03 15.66 7.03
N LEU A 11 -6.35 15.72 7.12
CA LEU A 11 -7.20 16.65 6.38
C LEU A 11 -7.79 17.70 7.33
N THR A 12 -8.15 18.86 6.79
CA THR A 12 -9.11 19.74 7.42
C THR A 12 -10.52 19.14 7.35
N SER A 13 -11.46 19.59 8.19
CA SER A 13 -12.86 19.16 8.10
C SER A 13 -13.46 19.46 6.72
N PHE A 14 -13.15 20.64 6.18
CA PHE A 14 -13.61 21.05 4.86
C PHE A 14 -13.08 20.10 3.75
N ALA A 15 -11.79 19.83 3.72
CA ALA A 15 -11.19 18.91 2.74
C ALA A 15 -11.78 17.49 2.86
N TYR A 16 -12.08 17.05 4.08
CA TYR A 16 -12.72 15.74 4.30
C TYR A 16 -14.14 15.70 3.72
N GLU A 17 -14.94 16.72 3.96
CA GLU A 17 -16.33 16.80 3.45
C GLU A 17 -16.37 16.88 1.92
N GLU A 18 -15.44 17.63 1.30
CA GLU A 18 -15.31 17.70 -0.14
C GLU A 18 -14.94 16.32 -0.73
N LEU A 19 -13.89 15.69 -0.20
CA LEU A 19 -13.48 14.33 -0.63
C LEU A 19 -14.61 13.30 -0.38
N GLN A 20 -15.35 13.43 0.71
CA GLN A 20 -16.49 12.55 0.99
C GLN A 20 -17.54 12.64 -0.13
N ARG A 21 -17.83 13.84 -0.59
CA ARG A 21 -18.77 14.08 -1.70
C ARG A 21 -18.22 13.57 -3.02
N GLU A 22 -16.98 13.89 -3.36
CA GLU A 22 -16.34 13.46 -4.63
C GLU A 22 -16.22 11.93 -4.73
N LEU A 23 -15.87 11.27 -3.62
CA LEU A 23 -15.75 9.81 -3.58
C LEU A 23 -17.10 9.08 -3.45
N GLY A 24 -18.22 9.80 -3.35
CA GLY A 24 -19.55 9.23 -3.15
C GLY A 24 -19.71 8.50 -1.83
N ALA A 25 -18.99 8.94 -0.79
CA ALA A 25 -19.04 8.30 0.52
C ALA A 25 -20.31 8.73 1.28
N PRO A 26 -21.05 7.79 1.91
CA PRO A 26 -22.21 8.14 2.73
C PRO A 26 -21.81 9.04 3.91
N PRO A 27 -22.60 10.10 4.23
CA PRO A 27 -22.23 11.10 5.23
C PRO A 27 -22.20 10.58 6.67
N ASP A 28 -22.92 9.50 6.94
CA ASP A 28 -22.99 8.83 8.25
C ASP A 28 -21.79 7.87 8.51
N ARG A 29 -21.01 7.56 7.49
CA ARG A 29 -19.87 6.67 7.63
C ARG A 29 -18.66 7.38 8.23
N THR A 30 -18.05 6.73 9.21
CA THR A 30 -16.76 7.18 9.79
C THR A 30 -15.55 6.77 8.98
N SER A 31 -15.73 5.83 8.06
CA SER A 31 -14.69 5.36 7.13
C SER A 31 -15.33 4.89 5.83
N TRP A 32 -14.72 5.26 4.71
CA TRP A 32 -15.12 4.85 3.38
C TRP A 32 -13.90 4.59 2.51
N SER A 33 -13.94 3.49 1.75
CA SER A 33 -12.84 3.10 0.85
C SER A 33 -13.35 2.88 -0.56
N THR A 34 -12.54 3.27 -1.54
CA THR A 34 -12.79 3.00 -2.96
C THR A 34 -11.54 2.46 -3.64
N ASN A 35 -11.74 1.67 -4.69
CA ASN A 35 -10.70 1.17 -5.59
C ASN A 35 -10.82 1.80 -7.00
N ALA A 36 -11.59 2.87 -7.14
CA ALA A 36 -11.85 3.53 -8.44
C ALA A 36 -10.56 3.95 -9.15
N TYR A 37 -9.49 4.21 -8.41
CA TYR A 37 -8.19 4.67 -8.93
C TYR A 37 -7.16 3.54 -9.08
N ALA A 38 -7.58 2.27 -8.98
CA ALA A 38 -6.66 1.13 -9.05
C ALA A 38 -5.92 1.05 -10.39
N ALA A 39 -6.58 1.44 -11.50
CA ALA A 39 -5.98 1.51 -12.83
C ALA A 39 -4.82 2.52 -12.92
N SER A 40 -4.75 3.50 -12.03
CA SER A 40 -3.68 4.49 -11.95
C SER A 40 -2.61 4.14 -10.89
N GLY A 41 -2.67 2.94 -10.31
CA GLY A 41 -1.72 2.49 -9.30
C GLY A 41 -2.12 2.80 -7.86
N LEU A 42 -3.22 3.55 -7.61
CA LEU A 42 -3.76 3.74 -6.26
C LEU A 42 -4.73 2.60 -5.95
N THR A 43 -4.22 1.52 -5.39
CA THR A 43 -4.97 0.28 -5.19
C THR A 43 -6.14 0.43 -4.22
N ARG A 44 -6.04 1.38 -3.30
CA ARG A 44 -7.12 1.76 -2.37
C ARG A 44 -6.97 3.19 -1.91
N VAL A 45 -8.05 3.93 -1.93
CA VAL A 45 -8.19 5.27 -1.34
C VAL A 45 -9.21 5.18 -0.22
N THR A 46 -8.86 5.64 0.98
CA THR A 46 -9.72 5.57 2.16
C THR A 46 -9.75 6.93 2.86
N ILE A 47 -10.94 7.47 3.04
CA ILE A 47 -11.16 8.60 3.96
C ILE A 47 -11.70 8.04 5.27
N TYR A 48 -11.25 8.61 6.39
CA TYR A 48 -11.76 8.21 7.69
C TYR A 48 -11.69 9.34 8.72
N ARG A 49 -12.61 9.27 9.69
CA ARG A 49 -12.70 10.18 10.81
C ARG A 49 -12.48 9.42 12.11
N ILE A 50 -11.61 9.94 12.95
CA ILE A 50 -11.42 9.45 14.31
C ILE A 50 -12.05 10.47 15.24
N THR A 51 -12.98 10.02 16.09
CA THR A 51 -13.64 10.87 17.09
C THR A 51 -13.43 10.25 18.46
N SER A 52 -12.91 11.05 19.39
CA SER A 52 -12.80 10.73 20.81
C SER A 52 -13.38 11.87 21.64
N GLN A 53 -13.45 11.74 22.94
CA GLN A 53 -13.94 12.80 23.84
C GLN A 53 -13.16 14.12 23.73
N ARG A 54 -11.90 14.10 23.27
CA ARG A 54 -11.01 15.26 23.25
C ARG A 54 -10.47 15.62 21.88
N PHE A 55 -10.75 14.80 20.86
CA PHE A 55 -10.13 14.96 19.56
C PHE A 55 -11.03 14.44 18.45
N THR A 56 -11.17 15.24 17.40
CA THR A 56 -11.71 14.79 16.11
C THR A 56 -10.67 15.06 15.05
N GLY A 57 -10.23 14.01 14.35
CA GLY A 57 -9.28 14.09 13.25
C GLY A 57 -9.85 13.47 11.99
N TYR A 58 -9.50 14.07 10.87
CA TYR A 58 -9.89 13.64 9.52
C TYR A 58 -8.65 13.23 8.76
N PHE A 59 -8.72 12.13 8.02
CA PHE A 59 -7.56 11.55 7.39
C PHE A 59 -7.90 10.99 6.01
N LEU A 60 -6.92 11.09 5.13
CA LEU A 60 -6.88 10.37 3.86
C LEU A 60 -5.75 9.35 3.92
N ARG A 61 -6.05 8.11 3.57
CA ARG A 61 -5.10 7.02 3.43
C ARG A 61 -5.11 6.53 1.99
N VAL A 62 -3.92 6.31 1.45
CA VAL A 62 -3.74 5.76 0.12
C VAL A 62 -2.82 4.55 0.20
N SER A 63 -3.28 3.44 -0.37
CA SER A 63 -2.44 2.27 -0.68
C SER A 63 -2.08 2.36 -2.16
N MET A 64 -0.80 2.33 -2.49
CA MET A 64 -0.35 2.43 -3.87
C MET A 64 0.71 1.39 -4.22
N ASN A 65 0.74 1.01 -5.49
CA ASN A 65 1.90 0.40 -6.11
C ASN A 65 2.75 1.53 -6.75
N PRO A 66 3.92 1.87 -6.18
CA PRO A 66 4.69 3.02 -6.66
C PRO A 66 5.20 2.85 -8.09
N HIS A 67 5.56 1.63 -8.50
CA HIS A 67 5.97 1.37 -9.88
C HIS A 67 4.83 1.63 -10.86
N HIS A 68 3.61 1.21 -10.52
CA HIS A 68 2.45 1.44 -11.36
C HIS A 68 2.10 2.94 -11.47
N VAL A 69 2.15 3.68 -10.36
CA VAL A 69 1.96 5.14 -10.36
C VAL A 69 2.97 5.82 -11.28
N LEU A 70 4.25 5.45 -11.17
CA LEU A 70 5.33 6.09 -11.91
C LEU A 70 5.37 5.73 -13.40
N ARG A 71 5.19 4.43 -13.72
CA ARG A 71 5.39 3.90 -15.08
C ARG A 71 4.09 3.53 -15.79
N GLN A 72 2.94 3.65 -15.11
CA GLN A 72 1.61 3.22 -15.60
C GLN A 72 1.62 1.77 -16.15
N SER A 73 2.49 0.95 -15.57
CA SER A 73 2.64 -0.45 -15.94
C SER A 73 1.54 -1.29 -15.29
N THR A 74 0.92 -2.17 -16.04
CA THR A 74 -0.07 -3.14 -15.52
C THR A 74 0.58 -4.43 -15.02
N ASP A 75 1.91 -4.54 -15.05
CA ASP A 75 2.61 -5.72 -14.57
C ASP A 75 2.54 -5.81 -13.04
N PRO A 76 1.80 -6.78 -12.48
CA PRO A 76 1.64 -6.91 -11.03
C PRO A 76 2.92 -7.35 -10.33
N MET A 77 3.91 -7.84 -11.07
CA MET A 77 5.21 -8.29 -10.54
C MET A 77 6.27 -7.20 -10.60
N ALA A 78 5.99 -6.08 -11.26
CA ALA A 78 6.93 -4.98 -11.34
C ALA A 78 7.17 -4.34 -9.97
N LEU A 79 8.45 -4.14 -9.64
CA LEU A 79 8.90 -3.64 -8.36
C LEU A 79 9.49 -2.24 -8.52
N PHE A 80 9.21 -1.39 -7.56
CA PHE A 80 9.72 -0.02 -7.52
C PHE A 80 11.12 0.02 -6.90
N ASP A 81 12.05 0.69 -7.58
CA ASP A 81 13.37 0.99 -7.02
C ASP A 81 13.29 2.27 -6.16
N PRO A 82 13.75 2.24 -4.90
CA PRO A 82 13.80 3.45 -4.07
C PRO A 82 14.59 4.62 -4.66
N SER A 83 15.54 4.36 -5.57
CA SER A 83 16.27 5.43 -6.27
C SER A 83 15.38 6.31 -7.15
N ASP A 84 14.24 5.77 -7.61
CA ASP A 84 13.27 6.48 -8.45
C ASP A 84 12.27 7.34 -7.63
N PHE A 85 12.46 7.45 -6.30
CA PHE A 85 11.53 8.17 -5.43
C PHE A 85 11.34 9.64 -5.83
N ALA A 86 12.40 10.29 -6.31
CA ALA A 86 12.32 11.68 -6.78
C ALA A 86 11.38 11.84 -7.99
N GLU A 87 11.29 10.83 -8.86
CA GLU A 87 10.38 10.82 -10.01
C GLU A 87 8.94 10.46 -9.59
N LEU A 88 8.79 9.67 -8.54
CA LEU A 88 7.48 9.29 -8.01
C LEU A 88 6.70 10.49 -7.45
N ILE A 89 7.39 11.48 -6.87
CA ILE A 89 6.75 12.65 -6.26
C ILE A 89 5.84 13.38 -7.26
N PRO A 90 6.35 13.92 -8.39
CA PRO A 90 5.49 14.63 -9.32
C PRO A 90 4.44 13.73 -9.99
N ALA A 91 4.72 12.44 -10.19
CA ALA A 91 3.75 11.51 -10.75
C ALA A 91 2.56 11.31 -9.79
N PHE A 92 2.81 11.10 -8.52
CA PHE A 92 1.79 10.95 -7.49
C PHE A 92 0.99 12.26 -7.30
N ASP A 93 1.68 13.39 -7.17
CA ASP A 93 1.04 14.70 -6.96
C ASP A 93 0.14 15.07 -8.16
N GLY A 94 0.61 14.84 -9.39
CA GLY A 94 -0.18 15.04 -10.60
C GLY A 94 -1.42 14.13 -10.68
N LEU A 95 -1.29 12.89 -10.24
CA LEU A 95 -2.41 11.96 -10.18
C LEU A 95 -3.47 12.41 -9.17
N LEU A 96 -3.08 12.89 -8.00
CA LEU A 96 -4.01 13.43 -7.01
C LEU A 96 -4.70 14.69 -7.53
N GLN A 97 -3.95 15.63 -8.12
CA GLN A 97 -4.49 16.87 -8.66
C GLN A 97 -5.50 16.63 -9.80
N SER A 98 -5.31 15.56 -10.57
CA SER A 98 -6.28 15.18 -11.62
C SER A 98 -7.51 14.44 -11.09
N GLY A 99 -7.42 13.86 -9.90
CA GLY A 99 -8.46 13.01 -9.29
C GLY A 99 -9.37 13.71 -8.31
N THR A 100 -9.03 14.92 -7.84
CA THR A 100 -9.82 15.69 -6.87
C THR A 100 -9.57 17.18 -7.01
N ASP A 101 -10.59 17.98 -6.72
CA ASP A 101 -10.49 19.45 -6.60
C ASP A 101 -9.93 19.89 -5.24
N VAL A 102 -9.75 18.95 -4.31
CA VAL A 102 -9.19 19.22 -2.98
C VAL A 102 -7.68 19.39 -3.05
N SER A 103 -7.17 20.50 -2.52
CA SER A 103 -5.73 20.72 -2.39
C SER A 103 -5.15 19.77 -1.34
N LEU A 104 -4.30 18.85 -1.78
CA LEU A 104 -3.62 17.86 -0.93
C LEU A 104 -2.11 18.18 -0.85
N PRO A 105 -1.44 17.82 0.24
CA PRO A 105 0.00 18.01 0.35
C PRO A 105 0.75 17.11 -0.64
N SER A 106 1.94 17.57 -1.08
CA SER A 106 2.84 16.76 -1.90
C SER A 106 3.32 15.51 -1.14
N LEU A 107 3.64 14.45 -1.89
CA LEU A 107 4.02 13.13 -1.38
C LEU A 107 5.02 13.14 -0.20
N PRO A 108 6.09 13.96 -0.17
CA PRO A 108 7.04 13.97 0.95
C PRO A 108 6.45 14.37 2.31
N TYR A 109 5.27 15.00 2.32
CA TYR A 109 4.56 15.41 3.54
C TYR A 109 3.55 14.38 4.04
N TRP A 110 3.44 13.23 3.37
CA TRP A 110 2.60 12.15 3.81
C TRP A 110 3.36 11.23 4.77
N LEU A 111 2.66 10.68 5.73
CA LEU A 111 3.20 9.70 6.68
C LEU A 111 3.08 8.30 6.07
N ALA A 112 4.22 7.67 5.80
CA ALA A 112 4.25 6.25 5.45
C ALA A 112 4.16 5.41 6.74
N TYR A 113 3.23 4.46 6.78
CA TYR A 113 3.05 3.57 7.93
C TYR A 113 3.14 2.08 7.56
N ARG A 114 3.18 1.77 6.27
CA ARG A 114 3.45 0.43 5.79
C ARG A 114 4.21 0.49 4.46
N ILE A 115 5.25 -0.31 4.37
CA ILE A 115 6.01 -0.52 3.13
C ILE A 115 6.21 -2.02 2.97
N ASP A 116 5.70 -2.57 1.86
CA ASP A 116 5.89 -3.97 1.52
C ASP A 116 7.08 -4.10 0.58
N TYR A 117 8.08 -4.85 1.02
CA TYR A 117 9.24 -5.20 0.23
C TYR A 117 9.03 -6.56 -0.44
N ALA A 118 9.42 -6.64 -1.70
CA ALA A 118 9.46 -7.88 -2.45
C ALA A 118 10.82 -8.06 -3.14
N ALA A 119 11.17 -9.29 -3.40
CA ALA A 119 12.33 -9.67 -4.19
C ALA A 119 11.96 -10.83 -5.09
N ASP A 120 12.28 -10.71 -6.37
CA ASP A 120 12.11 -11.78 -7.33
C ASP A 120 13.37 -12.64 -7.37
N ALA A 121 13.18 -13.96 -7.37
CA ALA A 121 14.24 -14.92 -7.54
C ALA A 121 13.92 -15.84 -8.71
N VAL A 122 14.82 -15.90 -9.69
CA VAL A 122 14.73 -16.88 -10.77
C VAL A 122 15.26 -18.21 -10.27
N ILE A 123 14.39 -19.20 -10.16
CA ILE A 123 14.74 -20.55 -9.74
C ILE A 123 14.85 -21.43 -10.99
N ASN A 124 16.08 -21.75 -11.39
CA ASN A 124 16.30 -22.68 -12.48
C ASN A 124 15.98 -24.11 -12.02
N ASN A 125 14.95 -24.70 -12.60
CA ASN A 125 14.61 -26.12 -12.40
C ASN A 125 15.67 -27.01 -13.06
N SER A 126 16.74 -27.31 -12.34
CA SER A 126 17.71 -28.33 -12.72
C SER A 126 17.47 -29.59 -11.89
N PRO A 127 17.63 -30.81 -12.46
CA PRO A 127 17.46 -32.06 -11.71
C PRO A 127 18.40 -32.16 -10.50
N THR A 128 19.48 -31.38 -10.48
CA THR A 128 20.46 -31.34 -9.38
C THR A 128 20.19 -30.21 -8.38
N ARG A 129 19.17 -29.35 -8.61
CA ARG A 129 18.85 -28.25 -7.74
C ARG A 129 17.55 -28.50 -6.99
N PRO A 130 17.41 -27.96 -5.76
CA PRO A 130 16.16 -28.06 -5.02
C PRO A 130 14.99 -27.45 -5.79
N SER A 131 13.82 -28.06 -5.67
CA SER A 131 12.57 -27.50 -6.24
C SER A 131 12.25 -26.12 -5.67
N ALA A 132 11.44 -25.33 -6.38
CA ALA A 132 10.94 -24.04 -5.89
C ALA A 132 10.33 -24.14 -4.49
N ALA A 133 9.57 -25.21 -4.22
CA ALA A 133 8.99 -25.47 -2.90
C ALA A 133 10.04 -25.58 -1.80
N ARG A 134 11.20 -26.17 -2.09
CA ARG A 134 12.29 -26.30 -1.11
C ARG A 134 13.01 -24.97 -0.86
N TYR A 135 13.18 -24.12 -1.88
CA TYR A 135 13.70 -22.76 -1.69
C TYR A 135 12.77 -21.92 -0.82
N ILE A 136 11.47 -22.03 -1.05
CA ILE A 136 10.44 -21.39 -0.25
C ILE A 136 10.51 -21.88 1.21
N ASP A 137 10.63 -23.19 1.44
CA ASP A 137 10.73 -23.75 2.78
C ASP A 137 12.02 -23.31 3.50
N LEU A 138 13.13 -23.21 2.80
CA LEU A 138 14.40 -22.69 3.33
C LEU A 138 14.31 -21.21 3.68
N ALA A 139 13.70 -20.40 2.83
CA ALA A 139 13.47 -18.99 3.10
C ALA A 139 12.58 -18.80 4.34
N ARG A 140 11.53 -19.62 4.49
CA ARG A 140 10.68 -19.61 5.69
C ARG A 140 11.46 -19.86 6.97
N ARG A 141 12.39 -20.83 6.95
CA ARG A 141 13.17 -21.20 8.15
C ARG A 141 14.21 -20.15 8.53
N GLY A 142 14.76 -19.44 7.53
CA GLY A 142 15.83 -18.47 7.75
C GLY A 142 15.40 -17.06 8.15
N PHE A 143 14.18 -16.65 7.78
CA PHE A 143 13.75 -15.25 7.90
C PHE A 143 12.54 -14.99 8.78
N LEU A 144 12.01 -16.04 9.45
CA LEU A 144 10.81 -15.86 10.24
C LEU A 144 11.10 -15.34 11.63
N PRO A 145 10.48 -14.21 12.02
CA PRO A 145 10.47 -13.79 13.42
C PRO A 145 9.84 -14.88 14.30
N VAL A 146 10.34 -15.04 15.51
CA VAL A 146 9.73 -15.96 16.48
C VAL A 146 8.27 -15.55 16.70
N GLY A 147 7.35 -16.48 16.45
CA GLY A 147 5.90 -16.24 16.60
C GLY A 147 5.15 -15.88 15.33
N ALA A 148 5.78 -15.85 14.17
CA ALA A 148 5.09 -15.66 12.90
C ALA A 148 4.34 -16.93 12.47
N ASN A 149 3.06 -16.80 12.13
CA ASN A 149 2.27 -17.88 11.55
C ASN A 149 2.42 -17.89 10.03
N ASN A 150 2.82 -19.05 9.50
CA ASN A 150 3.02 -19.24 8.06
C ASN A 150 1.83 -19.99 7.47
N GLN A 151 1.23 -19.39 6.46
CA GLN A 151 0.30 -20.10 5.58
C GLN A 151 0.92 -20.21 4.19
N THR A 152 1.11 -21.43 3.73
CA THR A 152 1.51 -21.72 2.35
C THR A 152 0.26 -22.13 1.60
N GLN A 153 -0.14 -21.35 0.60
CA GLN A 153 -1.26 -21.69 -0.27
C GLN A 153 -0.76 -21.64 -1.70
N ALA A 154 -0.81 -22.79 -2.40
CA ALA A 154 -0.64 -22.90 -3.85
C ALA A 154 0.37 -21.92 -4.50
N GLY A 155 1.61 -21.88 -4.01
CA GLY A 155 2.67 -21.01 -4.54
C GLY A 155 2.81 -19.64 -3.91
N TRP A 156 1.99 -19.29 -2.90
CA TRP A 156 2.08 -18.03 -2.15
C TRP A 156 2.53 -18.28 -0.71
N ILE A 157 3.45 -17.46 -0.22
CA ILE A 157 3.78 -17.39 1.21
C ILE A 157 3.21 -16.09 1.76
N SER A 158 2.27 -16.20 2.67
CA SER A 158 1.80 -15.07 3.46
C SER A 158 2.41 -15.15 4.85
N LEU A 159 3.20 -14.15 5.22
CA LEU A 159 3.73 -13.99 6.57
C LEU A 159 2.76 -13.09 7.36
N LYS A 160 2.07 -13.65 8.35
CA LYS A 160 1.32 -12.87 9.32
C LYS A 160 2.09 -12.84 10.62
N SER A 161 2.54 -11.67 11.05
CA SER A 161 2.96 -11.49 12.44
C SER A 161 1.71 -11.49 13.31
N GLY A 162 1.57 -12.48 14.17
CA GLY A 162 0.51 -12.51 15.16
C GLY A 162 0.87 -11.59 16.31
N ASN A 163 0.13 -10.50 16.51
CA ASN A 163 0.13 -9.83 17.81
C ASN A 163 -0.51 -10.79 18.81
N LYS A 164 0.30 -11.35 19.69
CA LYS A 164 -0.21 -11.89 20.96
C LYS A 164 -0.46 -10.67 21.85
N SER A 165 -1.72 -10.23 21.92
CA SER A 165 -2.19 -9.48 23.08
C SER A 165 -2.16 -10.44 24.27
N GLY A 166 -1.24 -10.21 25.20
CA GLY A 166 -1.29 -10.74 26.54
C GLY A 166 -2.31 -9.99 27.37
#